data_4d46e0312c86bc2a28270ff57b7c11b3
#
_entry.id   4d46e0312c86bc2a28270ff57b7c11b3
#
_cell.length_a   1.000
_cell.length_b   1.000
_cell.length_c   1.000
_cell.angle_alpha   90.00
_cell.angle_beta   90.00
_cell.angle_gamma   90.00
#
_symmetry.space_group_name_H-M   'P 1'
#
loop_
_entity.id
_entity.type
_entity.pdbx_description
1 polymer ?
#
loop_
_entity_poly.entity_id
_entity_poly.type
_entity_poly.pdbx_seq_one_letter_code
_entity_poly.pdbx_strand_id
1 'polypeptide(L)'
;MPEDSTIELKLLLKRCFPRHTLFEIGKELALPYFERVENAWHIDDDQAAFEIASNLNDTKLKEIFQKNRPREWAMFRGKHYTFENGELLFEGSWKALESNLRQISKKHGKNGVKVLRAFLDSGKGGGLEDLVTYVKPEVKIEPIVDELERLKILLVSYQGSNYKEWRIPEEVTPLVQTTFGTPAPEPTPSVVGEGAQPGATLTESGEVDYVTSERHEIAKMDAELNEYLNNVLRTRLDSAIRFGKTFSVQALADYLQKLFGTVLYFDSLLSITQQYGLADVQIVHERGKTGMRTGWNLSLFGEPGTGKSFSTRDMILGKPDAKVFPHGIPGLNRYAGGITPARFIRIGQAYVDRTFNFIVPEFNDWFKYKGMVEPLKLAMERGEIKYELHREMIGPYRFSNFFSVNYNVATFGRGYEVTVQDPNFNAIEDRMLCRLHRLTKQRFVEIAQSQMRLAFGEIDIEKGAKQIRDHLALVYAIETKHPLVASRFTPKPVLITPEVYETIEKARNAILEHIPREFVSFSARLEDRAIRFACAASLLDYFHSSSDYVQVSPDALKYAMQLYVEEASVRSRQEFQPEEVLERIR
;
A
#
# COMPACT_ATOMS: atom_id res chain seq x y z
N MET A 1 -30.13 -11.11 -11.36
CA MET A 1 -30.31 -11.52 -9.94
C MET A 1 -31.25 -12.72 -9.90
N PRO A 2 -31.20 -13.63 -8.90
CA PRO A 2 -32.24 -14.65 -8.75
C PRO A 2 -33.60 -13.97 -8.61
N GLU A 3 -34.65 -14.56 -9.16
CA GLU A 3 -36.01 -13.98 -9.15
C GLU A 3 -36.51 -13.62 -7.75
N ASP A 4 -36.16 -14.41 -6.73
CA ASP A 4 -36.53 -14.17 -5.33
C ASP A 4 -35.93 -12.86 -4.78
N SER A 5 -34.68 -12.52 -5.12
CA SER A 5 -34.04 -11.31 -4.62
C SER A 5 -34.62 -10.03 -5.25
N THR A 6 -35.12 -10.12 -6.47
CA THR A 6 -35.79 -8.99 -7.14
C THR A 6 -37.16 -8.71 -6.51
N ILE A 7 -37.89 -9.76 -6.11
CA ILE A 7 -39.17 -9.63 -5.41
C ILE A 7 -38.98 -8.96 -4.05
N GLU A 8 -37.99 -9.39 -3.27
CA GLU A 8 -37.67 -8.79 -1.97
C GLU A 8 -37.30 -7.31 -2.09
N LEU A 9 -36.47 -6.95 -3.06
CA LEU A 9 -36.07 -5.56 -3.33
C LEU A 9 -37.25 -4.70 -3.79
N LYS A 10 -38.13 -5.22 -4.64
CA LYS A 10 -39.37 -4.58 -5.04
C LYS A 10 -40.22 -4.20 -3.82
N LEU A 11 -40.40 -5.13 -2.90
CA LEU A 11 -41.20 -4.91 -1.69
C LEU A 11 -40.54 -3.88 -0.75
N LEU A 12 -39.21 -3.92 -0.64
CA LEU A 12 -38.46 -2.92 0.12
C LEU A 12 -38.64 -1.51 -0.48
N LEU A 13 -38.53 -1.37 -1.80
CA LEU A 13 -38.74 -0.10 -2.51
C LEU A 13 -40.15 0.46 -2.28
N LYS A 14 -41.18 -0.38 -2.43
CA LYS A 14 -42.58 0.01 -2.15
C LYS A 14 -42.79 0.47 -0.71
N ARG A 15 -42.18 -0.25 0.26
CA ARG A 15 -42.28 0.11 1.66
C ARG A 15 -41.60 1.42 2.01
N CYS A 16 -40.44 1.70 1.39
CA CYS A 16 -39.58 2.80 1.77
C CYS A 16 -39.85 4.10 1.02
N PHE A 17 -40.38 4.00 -0.21
CA PHE A 17 -40.53 5.14 -1.10
C PHE A 17 -41.99 5.31 -1.57
N PRO A 18 -42.57 6.50 -1.36
CA PRO A 18 -43.87 6.82 -1.91
C PRO A 18 -43.77 6.95 -3.45
N ARG A 19 -44.93 6.82 -4.12
CA ARG A 19 -45.11 6.88 -5.57
C ARG A 19 -44.30 7.98 -6.27
N HIS A 20 -44.35 9.19 -5.73
CA HIS A 20 -43.63 10.34 -6.27
C HIS A 20 -42.12 10.12 -6.29
N THR A 21 -41.56 9.60 -5.19
CA THR A 21 -40.11 9.31 -5.10
C THR A 21 -39.68 8.16 -6.01
N LEU A 22 -40.50 7.10 -6.17
CA LEU A 22 -40.23 6.04 -7.12
C LEU A 22 -40.20 6.60 -8.56
N PHE A 23 -41.10 7.53 -8.90
CA PHE A 23 -41.11 8.19 -10.19
C PHE A 23 -39.84 9.02 -10.43
N GLU A 24 -39.43 9.81 -9.46
CA GLU A 24 -38.19 10.61 -9.54
C GLU A 24 -36.95 9.72 -9.73
N ILE A 25 -36.82 8.65 -8.93
CA ILE A 25 -35.73 7.68 -9.05
C ILE A 25 -35.72 7.07 -10.46
N GLY A 26 -36.88 6.64 -10.96
CA GLY A 26 -37.00 6.02 -12.28
C GLY A 26 -36.66 6.98 -13.44
N LYS A 27 -37.03 8.24 -13.33
CA LYS A 27 -36.69 9.31 -14.29
C LYS A 27 -35.20 9.65 -14.24
N GLU A 28 -34.63 9.83 -13.06
CA GLU A 28 -33.20 10.12 -12.87
C GLU A 28 -32.33 9.00 -13.49
N LEU A 29 -32.81 7.77 -13.46
CA LEU A 29 -32.12 6.61 -13.99
C LEU A 29 -32.45 6.30 -15.46
N ALA A 30 -33.26 7.14 -16.09
CA ALA A 30 -33.73 6.97 -17.49
C ALA A 30 -34.25 5.56 -17.78
N LEU A 31 -35.04 4.98 -16.86
CA LEU A 31 -35.61 3.65 -17.05
C LEU A 31 -36.77 3.72 -18.04
N PRO A 32 -36.87 2.80 -19.06
CA PRO A 32 -37.83 2.87 -20.16
C PRO A 32 -39.29 2.91 -19.75
N TYR A 33 -39.64 2.30 -18.61
CA TYR A 33 -41.01 2.36 -18.07
C TYR A 33 -41.40 3.78 -17.74
N PHE A 34 -40.49 4.53 -17.07
CA PHE A 34 -40.73 5.88 -16.58
C PHE A 34 -40.69 6.94 -17.70
N GLU A 35 -39.99 6.67 -18.78
CA GLU A 35 -39.97 7.55 -19.96
C GLU A 35 -41.36 7.67 -20.64
N ARG A 36 -42.17 6.61 -20.55
CA ARG A 36 -43.51 6.54 -21.12
C ARG A 36 -44.60 7.14 -20.23
N VAL A 37 -44.27 7.50 -19.00
CA VAL A 37 -45.22 8.02 -18.02
C VAL A 37 -45.04 9.52 -17.87
N GLU A 38 -46.12 10.28 -18.04
CA GLU A 38 -46.09 11.75 -18.03
C GLU A 38 -45.81 12.33 -16.63
N ASN A 39 -46.36 11.71 -15.58
CA ASN A 39 -46.21 12.17 -14.21
C ASN A 39 -46.36 11.03 -13.17
N ALA A 40 -46.04 11.33 -11.90
CA ALA A 40 -46.05 10.37 -10.80
C ALA A 40 -47.44 9.75 -10.50
N TRP A 41 -48.52 10.40 -10.89
CA TRP A 41 -49.87 9.90 -10.61
C TRP A 41 -50.30 8.74 -11.56
N HIS A 42 -49.63 8.61 -12.71
CA HIS A 42 -49.90 7.59 -13.69
C HIS A 42 -49.03 6.33 -13.57
N ILE A 43 -48.12 6.27 -12.58
CA ILE A 43 -47.34 5.03 -12.34
C ILE A 43 -48.16 4.04 -11.53
N ASP A 44 -47.98 2.75 -11.81
CA ASP A 44 -48.31 1.67 -10.93
C ASP A 44 -47.15 1.43 -9.96
N ASP A 45 -47.38 1.50 -8.64
CA ASP A 45 -46.33 1.40 -7.61
C ASP A 45 -45.62 0.04 -7.66
N ASP A 46 -46.35 -1.01 -8.04
CA ASP A 46 -45.84 -2.37 -8.12
C ASP A 46 -44.91 -2.54 -9.31
N GLN A 47 -45.36 -2.01 -10.47
CA GLN A 47 -44.58 -2.02 -11.70
C GLN A 47 -43.34 -1.12 -11.56
N ALA A 48 -43.50 0.08 -11.02
CA ALA A 48 -42.40 1.04 -10.80
C ALA A 48 -41.29 0.46 -9.89
N ALA A 49 -41.68 -0.12 -8.77
CA ALA A 49 -40.73 -0.75 -7.84
C ALA A 49 -40.05 -1.97 -8.47
N PHE A 50 -40.78 -2.76 -9.29
CA PHE A 50 -40.22 -3.90 -10.01
C PHE A 50 -39.19 -3.46 -11.06
N GLU A 51 -39.51 -2.43 -11.84
CA GLU A 51 -38.59 -1.89 -12.86
C GLU A 51 -37.30 -1.37 -12.25
N ILE A 52 -37.36 -0.67 -11.10
CA ILE A 52 -36.19 -0.21 -10.37
C ILE A 52 -35.40 -1.42 -9.83
N ALA A 53 -36.04 -2.38 -9.19
CA ALA A 53 -35.39 -3.55 -8.64
C ALA A 53 -34.71 -4.44 -9.68
N SER A 54 -35.31 -4.55 -10.87
CA SER A 54 -34.82 -5.40 -11.97
C SER A 54 -33.65 -4.78 -12.73
N ASN A 55 -33.61 -3.46 -12.84
CA ASN A 55 -32.64 -2.74 -13.66
C ASN A 55 -31.46 -2.13 -12.88
N LEU A 56 -31.50 -2.12 -11.54
CA LEU A 56 -30.41 -1.61 -10.72
C LEU A 56 -29.60 -2.73 -10.09
N ASN A 57 -28.28 -2.51 -10.04
CA ASN A 57 -27.39 -3.33 -9.25
C ASN A 57 -27.43 -2.91 -7.77
N ASP A 58 -26.95 -3.80 -6.90
CA ASP A 58 -26.89 -3.58 -5.45
C ASP A 58 -26.18 -2.27 -5.06
N THR A 59 -25.17 -1.85 -5.78
CA THR A 59 -24.40 -0.63 -5.48
C THR A 59 -25.28 0.61 -5.65
N LYS A 60 -25.99 0.75 -6.76
CA LYS A 60 -26.88 1.87 -6.99
C LYS A 60 -28.09 1.88 -6.06
N LEU A 61 -28.65 0.71 -5.78
CA LEU A 61 -29.72 0.59 -4.77
C LEU A 61 -29.24 1.03 -3.40
N LYS A 62 -28.02 0.60 -2.98
CA LYS A 62 -27.39 1.03 -1.73
C LYS A 62 -27.25 2.55 -1.66
N GLU A 63 -26.78 3.21 -2.72
CA GLU A 63 -26.66 4.67 -2.78
C GLU A 63 -28.02 5.39 -2.59
N ILE A 64 -29.05 4.92 -3.29
CA ILE A 64 -30.41 5.48 -3.16
C ILE A 64 -30.93 5.34 -1.73
N PHE A 65 -30.78 4.15 -1.13
CA PHE A 65 -31.22 3.92 0.24
C PHE A 65 -30.39 4.66 1.27
N GLN A 66 -29.07 4.73 1.11
CA GLN A 66 -28.19 5.44 2.05
C GLN A 66 -28.53 6.94 2.10
N LYS A 67 -28.91 7.54 0.99
CA LYS A 67 -29.31 8.94 0.94
C LYS A 67 -30.63 9.20 1.68
N ASN A 68 -31.59 8.27 1.58
CA ASN A 68 -32.98 8.53 1.98
C ASN A 68 -33.49 7.65 3.13
N ARG A 69 -33.06 6.39 3.17
CA ARG A 69 -33.58 5.33 4.07
C ARG A 69 -32.49 4.38 4.56
N PRO A 70 -31.41 4.89 5.16
CA PRO A 70 -30.26 4.06 5.54
C PRO A 70 -30.58 2.99 6.59
N ARG A 71 -31.55 3.25 7.47
CA ARG A 71 -31.96 2.31 8.54
C ARG A 71 -32.70 1.10 7.97
N GLU A 72 -33.63 1.34 7.07
CA GLU A 72 -34.42 0.29 6.41
C GLU A 72 -33.52 -0.59 5.54
N TRP A 73 -32.55 0.01 4.83
CA TRP A 73 -31.54 -0.73 4.08
C TRP A 73 -30.68 -1.61 4.99
N ALA A 74 -30.19 -1.08 6.12
CA ALA A 74 -29.43 -1.85 7.09
C ALA A 74 -30.23 -3.04 7.66
N MET A 75 -31.49 -2.82 8.01
CA MET A 75 -32.37 -3.87 8.51
C MET A 75 -32.63 -4.96 7.45
N PHE A 76 -32.82 -4.56 6.21
CA PHE A 76 -33.01 -5.46 5.08
C PHE A 76 -31.75 -6.29 4.81
N ARG A 77 -30.59 -5.68 4.66
CA ARG A 77 -29.34 -6.39 4.37
C ARG A 77 -28.87 -7.25 5.56
N GLY A 78 -29.18 -6.85 6.78
CA GLY A 78 -28.96 -7.68 7.99
C GLY A 78 -29.99 -8.80 8.16
N LYS A 79 -30.93 -8.96 7.23
CA LYS A 79 -32.03 -9.95 7.29
C LYS A 79 -32.88 -9.85 8.56
N HIS A 80 -33.09 -8.63 9.06
CA HIS A 80 -33.99 -8.34 10.19
C HIS A 80 -35.42 -8.06 9.70
N TYR A 81 -35.97 -8.95 8.90
CA TYR A 81 -37.31 -8.85 8.35
C TYR A 81 -37.96 -10.24 8.23
N THR A 82 -39.28 -10.26 8.26
CA THR A 82 -40.12 -11.40 7.88
C THR A 82 -40.95 -11.01 6.66
N PHE A 83 -41.43 -12.03 5.97
CA PHE A 83 -42.30 -11.90 4.83
C PHE A 83 -43.68 -12.46 5.13
N GLU A 84 -44.68 -11.60 5.28
CA GLU A 84 -46.05 -11.98 5.58
C GLU A 84 -47.04 -11.26 4.67
N ASN A 85 -48.01 -12.00 4.13
CA ASN A 85 -49.10 -11.48 3.30
C ASN A 85 -48.65 -10.59 2.12
N GLY A 86 -47.49 -10.85 1.53
CA GLY A 86 -46.94 -10.05 0.42
C GLY A 86 -46.27 -8.74 0.81
N GLU A 87 -46.04 -8.55 2.11
CA GLU A 87 -45.37 -7.38 2.66
C GLU A 87 -44.11 -7.76 3.46
N LEU A 88 -43.12 -6.89 3.42
CA LEU A 88 -41.92 -6.96 4.23
C LEU A 88 -42.18 -6.31 5.62
N LEU A 89 -42.10 -7.12 6.70
CA LEU A 89 -42.21 -6.67 8.07
C LEU A 89 -40.84 -6.78 8.74
N PHE A 90 -40.27 -5.67 9.19
CA PHE A 90 -38.99 -5.71 9.87
C PHE A 90 -39.14 -6.31 11.28
N GLU A 91 -38.40 -7.37 11.59
CA GLU A 91 -38.42 -8.11 12.86
C GLU A 91 -37.96 -7.30 14.08
N GLY A 92 -37.45 -6.11 13.86
CA GLY A 92 -37.03 -5.24 14.94
C GLY A 92 -36.89 -3.81 14.51
N SER A 93 -36.81 -2.92 15.48
CA SER A 93 -36.44 -1.52 15.22
C SER A 93 -34.93 -1.34 15.33
N TRP A 94 -34.39 -0.32 14.70
CA TRP A 94 -33.01 0.13 14.93
C TRP A 94 -32.70 0.32 16.42
N LYS A 95 -33.70 0.76 17.19
CA LYS A 95 -33.63 0.86 18.67
C LYS A 95 -33.48 -0.49 19.35
N ALA A 96 -34.06 -1.57 18.81
CA ALA A 96 -33.91 -2.91 19.37
C ALA A 96 -32.47 -3.42 19.17
N LEU A 97 -31.86 -3.18 18.00
CA LEU A 97 -30.47 -3.52 17.73
C LEU A 97 -29.50 -2.73 18.63
N GLU A 98 -29.77 -1.44 18.83
CA GLU A 98 -29.05 -0.59 19.77
C GLU A 98 -29.20 -1.06 21.22
N SER A 99 -30.41 -1.50 21.61
CA SER A 99 -30.66 -2.10 22.92
C SER A 99 -29.88 -3.40 23.11
N ASN A 100 -29.82 -4.25 22.08
CA ASN A 100 -29.03 -5.47 22.08
C ASN A 100 -27.54 -5.22 22.28
N LEU A 101 -27.00 -4.21 21.58
CA LEU A 101 -25.61 -3.79 21.75
C LEU A 101 -25.32 -3.32 23.19
N ARG A 102 -26.24 -2.55 23.77
CA ARG A 102 -26.13 -2.11 25.18
C ARG A 102 -26.25 -3.27 26.18
N GLN A 103 -27.02 -4.32 25.87
CA GLN A 103 -27.09 -5.54 26.69
C GLN A 103 -25.74 -6.26 26.73
N ILE A 104 -24.99 -6.33 25.64
CA ILE A 104 -23.63 -6.90 25.62
C ILE A 104 -22.73 -6.20 26.63
N SER A 105 -22.77 -4.88 26.69
CA SER A 105 -22.00 -4.10 27.67
C SER A 105 -22.46 -4.38 29.11
N LYS A 106 -23.76 -4.54 29.34
CA LYS A 106 -24.31 -4.88 30.68
C LYS A 106 -23.94 -6.29 31.14
N LYS A 107 -24.03 -7.28 30.24
CA LYS A 107 -23.83 -8.69 30.56
C LYS A 107 -22.36 -9.06 30.66
N HIS A 108 -21.52 -8.57 29.72
CA HIS A 108 -20.11 -8.91 29.62
C HIS A 108 -19.17 -7.78 30.04
N GLY A 109 -19.73 -6.64 30.48
CA GLY A 109 -18.98 -5.48 30.95
C GLY A 109 -17.99 -4.95 29.93
N LYS A 110 -16.82 -4.53 30.40
CA LYS A 110 -15.74 -4.02 29.53
C LYS A 110 -15.21 -5.06 28.52
N ASN A 111 -15.39 -6.35 28.80
CA ASN A 111 -14.92 -7.42 27.92
C ASN A 111 -15.78 -7.54 26.64
N GLY A 112 -17.10 -7.37 26.75
CA GLY A 112 -18.00 -7.35 25.60
C GLY A 112 -17.64 -6.19 24.63
N VAL A 113 -17.36 -5.01 25.19
CA VAL A 113 -16.94 -3.85 24.41
C VAL A 113 -15.57 -4.08 23.75
N LYS A 114 -14.63 -4.73 24.44
CA LYS A 114 -13.31 -5.06 23.88
C LYS A 114 -13.40 -6.04 22.72
N VAL A 115 -14.24 -7.07 22.82
CA VAL A 115 -14.43 -8.04 21.73
C VAL A 115 -15.06 -7.36 20.51
N LEU A 116 -16.07 -6.51 20.69
CA LEU A 116 -16.65 -5.74 19.58
C LEU A 116 -15.63 -4.81 18.93
N ARG A 117 -14.81 -4.13 19.73
CA ARG A 117 -13.71 -3.29 19.18
C ARG A 117 -12.68 -4.13 18.45
N ALA A 118 -12.33 -5.30 18.95
CA ALA A 118 -11.41 -6.20 18.26
C ALA A 118 -11.92 -6.56 16.85
N PHE A 119 -13.22 -6.78 16.67
CA PHE A 119 -13.82 -6.96 15.34
C PHE A 119 -13.75 -5.70 14.47
N LEU A 120 -13.91 -4.50 15.03
CA LEU A 120 -13.73 -3.25 14.28
C LEU A 120 -12.27 -3.06 13.87
N ASP A 121 -11.34 -3.31 14.78
CA ASP A 121 -9.90 -3.10 14.60
C ASP A 121 -9.28 -4.16 13.67
N SER A 122 -9.84 -5.38 13.62
CA SER A 122 -9.43 -6.46 12.69
C SER A 122 -9.96 -6.30 11.26
N GLY A 123 -10.52 -5.15 10.91
CA GLY A 123 -11.13 -4.93 9.61
C GLY A 123 -12.56 -5.46 9.48
N LYS A 124 -13.28 -5.54 10.61
CA LYS A 124 -14.68 -5.95 10.77
C LYS A 124 -14.96 -7.46 10.67
N GLY A 125 -13.93 -8.30 10.65
CA GLY A 125 -14.10 -9.75 10.61
C GLY A 125 -12.88 -10.51 11.13
N GLY A 126 -13.06 -11.80 11.41
CA GLY A 126 -12.00 -12.71 11.83
C GLY A 126 -12.50 -13.91 12.61
N GLY A 127 -11.61 -14.85 12.92
CA GLY A 127 -11.83 -16.00 13.79
C GLY A 127 -11.49 -15.72 15.25
N LEU A 128 -11.77 -16.67 16.14
CA LEU A 128 -11.43 -16.53 17.56
C LEU A 128 -9.94 -16.32 17.81
N GLU A 129 -9.08 -16.97 17.01
CA GLU A 129 -7.62 -16.85 17.13
C GLU A 129 -7.13 -15.44 16.76
N ASP A 130 -7.78 -14.79 15.82
CA ASP A 130 -7.45 -13.42 15.41
C ASP A 130 -7.80 -12.43 16.52
N LEU A 131 -8.91 -12.66 17.22
CA LEU A 131 -9.38 -11.79 18.29
C LEU A 131 -8.52 -11.87 19.57
N VAL A 132 -7.86 -12.99 19.82
CA VAL A 132 -6.94 -13.15 20.97
C VAL A 132 -5.82 -12.12 20.94
N THR A 133 -5.45 -11.63 19.76
CA THR A 133 -4.41 -10.60 19.61
C THR A 133 -4.84 -9.24 20.15
N TYR A 134 -6.14 -8.94 20.11
CA TYR A 134 -6.73 -7.66 20.54
C TYR A 134 -7.32 -7.70 21.96
N VAL A 135 -7.54 -8.90 22.49
CA VAL A 135 -8.19 -9.10 23.80
C VAL A 135 -7.21 -9.82 24.72
N LYS A 136 -7.13 -9.39 25.98
CA LYS A 136 -6.24 -10.03 26.97
C LYS A 136 -6.56 -11.53 27.13
N PRO A 137 -5.54 -12.40 27.36
CA PRO A 137 -5.71 -13.86 27.48
C PRO A 137 -6.72 -14.34 28.53
N GLU A 138 -6.98 -13.50 29.53
CA GLU A 138 -7.91 -13.83 30.65
C GLU A 138 -9.40 -13.72 30.25
N VAL A 139 -9.68 -13.13 29.06
CA VAL A 139 -11.06 -12.93 28.60
C VAL A 139 -11.51 -14.14 27.80
N LYS A 140 -12.58 -14.81 28.29
CA LYS A 140 -13.24 -15.86 27.52
C LYS A 140 -14.03 -15.22 26.37
N ILE A 141 -13.49 -15.30 25.16
CA ILE A 141 -14.02 -14.64 23.96
C ILE A 141 -15.25 -15.39 23.43
N GLU A 142 -15.20 -16.72 23.38
CA GLU A 142 -16.25 -17.61 22.82
C GLU A 142 -17.68 -17.28 23.27
N PRO A 143 -17.99 -17.20 24.59
CA PRO A 143 -19.35 -16.93 25.01
C PRO A 143 -19.88 -15.55 24.62
N ILE A 144 -18.96 -14.59 24.40
CA ILE A 144 -19.31 -13.25 23.96
C ILE A 144 -19.61 -13.25 22.45
N VAL A 145 -18.82 -13.96 21.68
CA VAL A 145 -19.00 -14.09 20.22
C VAL A 145 -20.29 -14.86 19.91
N ASP A 146 -20.55 -15.94 20.60
CA ASP A 146 -21.80 -16.71 20.45
C ASP A 146 -23.03 -15.85 20.73
N GLU A 147 -22.96 -14.97 21.73
CA GLU A 147 -24.08 -14.09 22.04
C GLU A 147 -24.22 -12.98 21.00
N LEU A 148 -23.13 -12.43 20.52
CA LEU A 148 -23.13 -11.44 19.43
C LEU A 148 -23.71 -12.02 18.14
N GLU A 149 -23.38 -13.27 17.82
CA GLU A 149 -23.98 -14.01 16.71
C GLU A 149 -25.48 -14.24 16.92
N ARG A 150 -25.88 -14.72 18.10
CA ARG A 150 -27.30 -14.92 18.46
C ARG A 150 -28.11 -13.63 18.33
N LEU A 151 -27.51 -12.48 18.67
CA LEU A 151 -28.15 -11.17 18.57
C LEU A 151 -28.02 -10.56 17.15
N LYS A 152 -27.51 -11.32 16.19
CA LYS A 152 -27.30 -10.89 14.78
C LYS A 152 -26.46 -9.60 14.64
N ILE A 153 -25.60 -9.34 15.62
CA ILE A 153 -24.60 -8.26 15.59
C ILE A 153 -23.38 -8.73 14.79
N LEU A 154 -23.05 -10.03 14.90
CA LEU A 154 -22.08 -10.72 14.08
C LEU A 154 -22.78 -11.70 13.15
N LEU A 155 -22.31 -11.79 11.92
CA LEU A 155 -22.68 -12.83 10.98
C LEU A 155 -21.50 -13.77 10.76
N VAL A 156 -21.80 -15.06 10.62
CA VAL A 156 -20.81 -16.06 10.22
C VAL A 156 -20.41 -15.78 8.79
N SER A 157 -19.14 -15.46 8.57
CA SER A 157 -18.57 -15.24 7.24
C SER A 157 -17.98 -16.52 6.66
N TYR A 158 -17.53 -17.42 7.52
CA TYR A 158 -17.03 -18.74 7.15
C TYR A 158 -17.26 -19.77 8.28
N GLN A 159 -17.61 -21.00 7.90
CA GLN A 159 -17.75 -22.12 8.84
C GLN A 159 -17.15 -23.39 8.25
N GLY A 160 -16.02 -23.83 8.84
CA GLY A 160 -15.39 -25.13 8.59
C GLY A 160 -15.73 -26.16 9.66
N SER A 161 -15.12 -27.35 9.60
CA SER A 161 -15.36 -28.42 10.59
C SER A 161 -14.86 -28.06 11.99
N ASN A 162 -13.78 -27.31 12.11
CA ASN A 162 -13.14 -26.91 13.39
C ASN A 162 -12.78 -25.43 13.47
N TYR A 163 -13.25 -24.61 12.55
CA TYR A 163 -12.91 -23.19 12.47
C TYR A 163 -14.11 -22.38 11.98
N LYS A 164 -14.35 -21.23 12.60
CA LYS A 164 -15.46 -20.35 12.31
C LYS A 164 -14.97 -18.90 12.32
N GLU A 165 -15.35 -18.14 11.32
CA GLU A 165 -15.08 -16.71 11.24
C GLU A 165 -16.38 -15.93 11.30
N TRP A 166 -16.31 -14.75 11.89
CA TRP A 166 -17.44 -13.83 11.98
C TRP A 166 -17.06 -12.49 11.42
N ARG A 167 -18.07 -11.72 11.03
CA ARG A 167 -17.91 -10.32 10.63
C ARG A 167 -19.04 -9.46 11.19
N ILE A 168 -18.73 -8.17 11.40
CA ILE A 168 -19.77 -7.16 11.62
C ILE A 168 -20.32 -6.78 10.24
N PRO A 169 -21.66 -6.91 10.00
CA PRO A 169 -22.25 -6.43 8.76
C PRO A 169 -21.94 -4.95 8.55
N GLU A 170 -21.65 -4.55 7.30
CA GLU A 170 -21.33 -3.15 6.99
C GLU A 170 -22.44 -2.19 7.43
N GLU A 171 -23.70 -2.64 7.33
CA GLU A 171 -24.89 -1.88 7.69
C GLU A 171 -25.00 -1.67 9.20
N VAL A 172 -24.46 -2.58 10.02
CA VAL A 172 -24.47 -2.52 11.48
C VAL A 172 -23.24 -1.77 12.02
N THR A 173 -22.18 -1.70 11.25
CA THR A 173 -20.92 -1.07 11.65
C THR A 173 -21.09 0.37 12.18
N PRO A 174 -21.82 1.28 11.54
CA PRO A 174 -22.00 2.64 12.06
C PRO A 174 -22.66 2.66 13.44
N LEU A 175 -23.58 1.73 13.71
CA LEU A 175 -24.24 1.63 15.01
C LEU A 175 -23.28 1.12 16.09
N VAL A 176 -22.44 0.13 15.76
CA VAL A 176 -21.41 -0.38 16.68
C VAL A 176 -20.38 0.71 16.99
N GLN A 177 -19.96 1.45 15.98
CA GLN A 177 -19.02 2.57 16.13
C GLN A 177 -19.61 3.70 16.98
N THR A 178 -20.87 4.07 16.75
CA THR A 178 -21.55 5.13 17.52
C THR A 178 -21.78 4.73 18.97
N THR A 179 -22.08 3.44 19.22
CA THR A 179 -22.41 2.94 20.57
C THR A 179 -21.16 2.70 21.42
N PHE A 180 -20.06 2.28 20.83
CA PHE A 180 -18.84 1.84 21.52
C PHE A 180 -17.53 2.44 20.99
N GLY A 181 -17.59 3.22 19.92
CA GLY A 181 -16.45 3.97 19.42
C GLY A 181 -15.97 4.99 20.45
N THR A 182 -14.70 5.33 20.45
CA THR A 182 -14.19 6.54 21.08
C THR A 182 -14.93 7.72 20.45
N PRO A 183 -15.32 8.74 21.22
CA PRO A 183 -15.77 9.99 20.61
C PRO A 183 -14.70 10.39 19.59
N ALA A 184 -15.09 10.55 18.33
CA ALA A 184 -14.20 11.01 17.31
C ALA A 184 -13.50 12.27 17.83
N PRO A 185 -12.17 12.39 17.70
CA PRO A 185 -11.58 13.70 17.78
C PRO A 185 -12.37 14.57 16.79
N GLU A 186 -12.68 15.81 17.18
CA GLU A 186 -13.36 16.76 16.30
C GLU A 186 -12.77 16.66 14.90
N PRO A 187 -13.57 16.67 13.84
CA PRO A 187 -13.10 16.37 12.52
C PRO A 187 -11.99 17.37 12.16
N THR A 188 -10.77 16.98 12.38
CA THR A 188 -9.69 17.42 11.55
C THR A 188 -10.17 17.10 10.14
N PRO A 189 -10.19 18.04 9.19
CA PRO A 189 -10.69 17.80 7.86
C PRO A 189 -10.07 16.49 7.39
N SER A 190 -10.90 15.49 7.27
CA SER A 190 -10.50 14.17 6.85
C SER A 190 -9.76 14.35 5.53
N VAL A 191 -8.47 14.16 5.59
CA VAL A 191 -7.77 13.66 4.41
C VAL A 191 -8.61 12.49 3.98
N VAL A 192 -9.36 12.66 2.91
CA VAL A 192 -9.97 11.58 2.18
C VAL A 192 -8.79 10.74 1.72
N GLY A 193 -8.38 9.82 2.59
CA GLY A 193 -7.61 8.69 2.15
C GLY A 193 -8.57 7.98 1.19
N GLU A 194 -8.31 8.16 -0.10
CA GLU A 194 -8.84 7.29 -1.14
C GLU A 194 -8.32 5.88 -0.87
N GLY A 195 -8.98 5.21 0.02
CA GLY A 195 -8.78 3.83 0.45
C GLY A 195 -10.11 3.15 0.68
N ALA A 196 -11.21 3.68 0.12
CA ALA A 196 -12.40 2.89 -0.09
C ALA A 196 -12.04 1.87 -1.17
N GLN A 197 -11.75 0.65 -0.75
CA GLN A 197 -11.65 -0.47 -1.67
C GLN A 197 -12.94 -0.51 -2.50
N PRO A 198 -12.86 -0.49 -3.83
CA PRO A 198 -14.01 -0.76 -4.68
C PRO A 198 -14.56 -2.12 -4.26
N GLY A 199 -15.86 -2.23 -4.09
CA GLY A 199 -16.57 -3.35 -3.50
C GLY A 199 -15.99 -4.70 -3.91
N ALA A 200 -15.63 -5.49 -2.92
CA ALA A 200 -15.20 -6.86 -3.15
C ALA A 200 -16.34 -7.62 -3.84
N THR A 201 -16.08 -8.15 -5.01
CA THR A 201 -17.03 -9.02 -5.72
C THR A 201 -17.10 -10.33 -4.95
N LEU A 202 -18.29 -10.74 -4.56
CA LEU A 202 -18.50 -12.05 -3.94
C LEU A 202 -18.53 -13.12 -5.04
N THR A 203 -17.96 -14.28 -4.76
CA THR A 203 -18.16 -15.47 -5.59
C THR A 203 -19.57 -16.01 -5.39
N GLU A 204 -20.04 -16.93 -6.25
CA GLU A 204 -21.34 -17.62 -6.09
C GLU A 204 -21.48 -18.35 -4.74
N SER A 205 -20.37 -18.64 -4.05
CA SER A 205 -20.33 -19.20 -2.70
C SER A 205 -20.41 -18.17 -1.57
N GLY A 206 -20.49 -16.87 -1.87
CA GLY A 206 -20.49 -15.78 -0.89
C GLY A 206 -19.10 -15.43 -0.34
N GLU A 207 -18.04 -16.01 -0.89
CA GLU A 207 -16.66 -15.65 -0.56
C GLU A 207 -16.26 -14.35 -1.25
N VAL A 208 -15.46 -13.53 -0.56
CA VAL A 208 -14.90 -12.32 -1.16
C VAL A 208 -13.93 -12.72 -2.26
N ASP A 209 -14.23 -12.40 -3.50
CA ASP A 209 -13.31 -12.61 -4.61
C ASP A 209 -12.18 -11.58 -4.59
N TYR A 210 -11.18 -11.85 -3.77
CA TYR A 210 -9.97 -11.03 -3.69
C TYR A 210 -9.24 -10.92 -5.02
N VAL A 211 -9.31 -11.93 -5.88
CA VAL A 211 -8.65 -11.93 -7.18
C VAL A 211 -9.32 -10.93 -8.11
N THR A 212 -10.65 -10.86 -8.13
CA THR A 212 -11.37 -9.87 -8.93
C THR A 212 -11.18 -8.45 -8.42
N SER A 213 -11.18 -8.24 -7.10
CA SER A 213 -10.87 -6.94 -6.50
C SER A 213 -9.45 -6.48 -6.86
N GLU A 214 -8.47 -7.38 -6.78
CA GLU A 214 -7.09 -7.06 -7.14
C GLU A 214 -6.94 -6.83 -8.65
N ARG A 215 -7.64 -7.57 -9.49
CA ARG A 215 -7.65 -7.33 -10.95
C ARG A 215 -8.17 -5.93 -11.30
N HIS A 216 -9.17 -5.46 -10.56
CA HIS A 216 -9.68 -4.10 -10.74
C HIS A 216 -8.64 -3.03 -10.36
N GLU A 217 -7.96 -3.22 -9.23
CA GLU A 217 -6.87 -2.33 -8.81
C GLU A 217 -5.71 -2.35 -9.81
N ILE A 218 -5.34 -3.54 -10.31
CA ILE A 218 -4.34 -3.69 -11.37
C ILE A 218 -4.75 -2.92 -12.63
N ALA A 219 -6.00 -3.08 -13.08
CA ALA A 219 -6.49 -2.39 -14.27
C ALA A 219 -6.45 -0.86 -14.11
N LYS A 220 -6.75 -0.35 -12.91
CA LYS A 220 -6.63 1.07 -12.57
C LYS A 220 -5.17 1.51 -12.64
N MET A 221 -4.25 0.79 -11.99
CA MET A 221 -2.82 1.09 -12.03
C MET A 221 -2.26 1.08 -13.47
N ASP A 222 -2.67 0.10 -14.28
CA ASP A 222 -2.27 0.02 -15.69
C ASP A 222 -2.81 1.20 -16.51
N ALA A 223 -4.05 1.62 -16.27
CA ALA A 223 -4.64 2.76 -16.94
C ALA A 223 -3.88 4.06 -16.59
N GLU A 224 -3.61 4.30 -15.33
CA GLU A 224 -2.83 5.46 -14.85
C GLU A 224 -1.41 5.48 -15.44
N LEU A 225 -0.73 4.32 -15.44
CA LEU A 225 0.60 4.17 -16.03
C LEU A 225 0.58 4.46 -17.53
N ASN A 226 -0.32 3.84 -18.27
CA ASN A 226 -0.42 3.99 -19.72
C ASN A 226 -0.79 5.42 -20.10
N GLU A 227 -1.72 6.05 -19.40
CA GLU A 227 -2.10 7.44 -19.62
C GLU A 227 -0.89 8.37 -19.42
N TYR A 228 -0.18 8.20 -18.30
CA TYR A 228 0.98 9.03 -18.00
C TYR A 228 2.11 8.83 -19.02
N LEU A 229 2.47 7.58 -19.34
CA LEU A 229 3.49 7.27 -20.33
C LEU A 229 3.12 7.84 -21.71
N ASN A 230 1.90 7.61 -22.18
CA ASN A 230 1.43 8.15 -23.46
C ASN A 230 1.52 9.68 -23.50
N ASN A 231 1.15 10.34 -22.41
CA ASN A 231 1.25 11.81 -22.33
C ASN A 231 2.71 12.28 -22.43
N VAL A 232 3.62 11.71 -21.64
CA VAL A 232 5.05 12.06 -21.68
C VAL A 232 5.63 11.80 -23.07
N LEU A 233 5.41 10.60 -23.61
CA LEU A 233 6.04 10.16 -24.85
C LEU A 233 5.49 10.87 -26.10
N ARG A 234 4.25 11.34 -26.09
CA ARG A 234 3.67 12.08 -27.22
C ARG A 234 3.90 13.59 -27.17
N THR A 235 3.89 14.17 -25.96
CA THR A 235 3.85 15.64 -25.81
C THR A 235 5.11 16.23 -25.21
N ARG A 236 5.89 15.46 -24.45
CA ARG A 236 7.05 15.96 -23.68
C ARG A 236 8.37 15.19 -23.92
N LEU A 237 8.40 14.28 -24.88
CA LEU A 237 9.55 13.42 -25.18
C LEU A 237 10.86 14.21 -25.33
N ASP A 238 10.87 15.23 -26.21
CA ASP A 238 12.09 16.02 -26.47
C ASP A 238 12.50 16.86 -25.27
N SER A 239 11.55 17.29 -24.44
CA SER A 239 11.83 17.98 -23.18
C SER A 239 12.48 17.04 -22.16
N ALA A 240 11.96 15.81 -22.01
CA ALA A 240 12.52 14.80 -21.12
C ALA A 240 13.94 14.38 -21.56
N ILE A 241 14.20 14.24 -22.87
CA ILE A 241 15.54 13.95 -23.40
C ILE A 241 16.50 15.11 -23.09
N ARG A 242 16.08 16.37 -23.36
CA ARG A 242 16.95 17.54 -23.09
C ARG A 242 17.28 17.64 -21.60
N PHE A 243 16.31 17.42 -20.72
CA PHE A 243 16.53 17.39 -19.28
C PHE A 243 17.52 16.27 -18.92
N GLY A 244 17.32 15.05 -19.41
CA GLY A 244 18.16 13.89 -19.13
C GLY A 244 19.61 14.02 -19.60
N LYS A 245 19.93 14.90 -20.58
CA LYS A 245 21.31 15.13 -21.01
C LYS A 245 22.21 15.80 -19.97
N THR A 246 21.61 16.44 -18.96
CA THR A 246 22.32 17.16 -17.91
C THR A 246 21.91 16.71 -16.51
N PHE A 247 20.91 15.83 -16.41
CA PHE A 247 20.41 15.33 -15.13
C PHE A 247 21.22 14.13 -14.68
N SER A 248 21.74 14.19 -13.46
CA SER A 248 22.55 13.13 -12.85
C SER A 248 22.13 12.90 -11.40
N VAL A 249 22.70 11.88 -10.76
CA VAL A 249 22.47 11.66 -9.33
C VAL A 249 22.99 12.84 -8.49
N GLN A 250 24.08 13.50 -8.89
CA GLN A 250 24.57 14.70 -8.21
C GLN A 250 23.59 15.86 -8.40
N ALA A 251 23.08 16.07 -9.61
CA ALA A 251 22.07 17.11 -9.87
C ALA A 251 20.77 16.86 -9.06
N LEU A 252 20.38 15.59 -8.90
CA LEU A 252 19.27 15.22 -8.01
C LEU A 252 19.60 15.54 -6.55
N ALA A 253 20.79 15.19 -6.08
CA ALA A 253 21.23 15.49 -4.72
C ALA A 253 21.24 16.99 -4.44
N ASP A 254 21.78 17.80 -5.35
CA ASP A 254 21.83 19.26 -5.23
C ASP A 254 20.40 19.87 -5.18
N TYR A 255 19.51 19.36 -6.03
CA TYR A 255 18.09 19.74 -6.00
C TYR A 255 17.46 19.44 -4.63
N LEU A 256 17.63 18.22 -4.12
CA LEU A 256 17.04 17.80 -2.86
C LEU A 256 17.68 18.52 -1.65
N GLN A 257 19.00 18.76 -1.66
CA GLN A 257 19.66 19.53 -0.61
C GLN A 257 19.15 20.96 -0.53
N LYS A 258 18.95 21.61 -1.67
CA LYS A 258 18.37 22.95 -1.74
C LYS A 258 16.94 23.00 -1.15
N LEU A 259 16.18 21.93 -1.32
CA LEU A 259 14.81 21.86 -0.82
C LEU A 259 14.77 21.51 0.69
N PHE A 260 15.51 20.52 1.12
CA PHE A 260 15.31 19.82 2.40
C PHE A 260 16.51 19.86 3.35
N GLY A 261 17.65 20.44 2.92
CA GLY A 261 18.87 20.48 3.75
C GLY A 261 19.77 19.27 3.57
N THR A 262 20.83 19.22 4.38
CA THR A 262 21.97 18.31 4.21
C THR A 262 21.78 16.94 4.85
N VAL A 263 20.75 16.76 5.68
CA VAL A 263 20.44 15.48 6.34
C VAL A 263 19.27 14.77 5.69
N LEU A 264 18.21 15.53 5.34
CA LEU A 264 16.97 14.94 4.81
C LEU A 264 17.06 14.60 3.32
N TYR A 265 17.91 15.27 2.56
CA TYR A 265 18.00 15.07 1.11
C TYR A 265 18.31 13.62 0.72
N PHE A 266 19.16 12.95 1.49
CA PHE A 266 19.64 11.62 1.16
C PHE A 266 18.53 10.56 1.23
N ASP A 267 17.59 10.70 2.15
CA ASP A 267 16.42 9.81 2.23
C ASP A 267 15.53 9.92 0.98
N SER A 268 15.31 11.14 0.52
CA SER A 268 14.55 11.40 -0.72
C SER A 268 15.33 10.98 -1.96
N LEU A 269 16.65 11.13 -1.96
CA LEU A 269 17.54 10.62 -3.02
C LEU A 269 17.39 9.10 -3.15
N LEU A 270 17.42 8.36 -2.03
CA LEU A 270 17.25 6.91 -2.03
C LEU A 270 15.89 6.50 -2.62
N SER A 271 14.81 7.16 -2.19
CA SER A 271 13.47 6.85 -2.65
C SER A 271 13.29 7.13 -4.15
N ILE A 272 13.78 8.25 -4.65
CA ILE A 272 13.69 8.59 -6.08
C ILE A 272 14.60 7.67 -6.91
N THR A 273 15.80 7.37 -6.44
CA THR A 273 16.71 6.43 -7.11
C THR A 273 16.13 5.03 -7.19
N GLN A 274 15.42 4.58 -6.14
CA GLN A 274 14.74 3.29 -6.17
C GLN A 274 13.68 3.23 -7.29
N GLN A 275 13.00 4.36 -7.59
CA GLN A 275 12.05 4.42 -8.70
C GLN A 275 12.72 4.14 -10.07
N TYR A 276 13.96 4.59 -10.28
CA TYR A 276 14.73 4.20 -11.46
C TYR A 276 15.03 2.70 -11.50
N GLY A 277 15.27 2.10 -10.33
CA GLY A 277 15.44 0.65 -10.19
C GLY A 277 14.22 -0.17 -10.61
N LEU A 278 13.01 0.40 -10.63
CA LEU A 278 11.77 -0.31 -11.04
C LEU A 278 11.76 -0.72 -12.52
N ALA A 279 12.57 -0.08 -13.37
CA ALA A 279 12.77 -0.53 -14.75
C ALA A 279 13.47 -1.90 -14.81
N ASP A 280 14.04 -2.34 -13.71
CA ASP A 280 14.67 -3.65 -13.52
C ASP A 280 15.68 -3.99 -14.61
N VAL A 281 16.56 -3.04 -14.90
CA VAL A 281 17.55 -3.09 -15.98
C VAL A 281 18.60 -4.16 -15.67
N GLN A 282 19.04 -4.87 -16.70
CA GLN A 282 20.09 -5.86 -16.56
C GLN A 282 21.44 -5.21 -16.27
N ILE A 283 22.17 -5.78 -15.32
CA ILE A 283 23.55 -5.40 -15.01
C ILE A 283 24.49 -6.33 -15.75
N VAL A 284 25.48 -5.74 -16.42
CA VAL A 284 26.50 -6.46 -17.19
C VAL A 284 27.89 -6.02 -16.75
N HIS A 285 28.88 -6.84 -16.99
CA HIS A 285 30.29 -6.48 -16.91
C HIS A 285 30.97 -6.75 -18.28
N GLU A 286 32.20 -6.36 -18.45
CA GLU A 286 32.93 -6.49 -19.71
C GLU A 286 32.99 -7.93 -20.26
N ARG A 287 32.90 -8.93 -19.38
CA ARG A 287 32.92 -10.36 -19.77
C ARG A 287 31.54 -10.94 -20.02
N GLY A 288 30.45 -10.15 -19.88
CA GLY A 288 29.09 -10.59 -20.17
C GLY A 288 28.06 -10.25 -19.09
N LYS A 289 26.99 -11.06 -18.99
CA LYS A 289 25.86 -10.83 -18.09
C LYS A 289 26.16 -11.31 -16.68
N THR A 290 25.80 -10.53 -15.67
CA THR A 290 25.99 -10.89 -14.25
C THR A 290 24.86 -11.70 -13.64
N GLY A 291 23.69 -11.75 -14.25
CA GLY A 291 22.45 -12.24 -13.60
C GLY A 291 21.81 -11.25 -12.62
N MET A 292 22.47 -10.14 -12.30
CA MET A 292 21.94 -9.08 -11.44
C MET A 292 21.10 -8.09 -12.23
N ARG A 293 20.21 -7.39 -11.51
CA ARG A 293 19.35 -6.32 -12.07
C ARG A 293 19.28 -5.15 -11.11
N THR A 294 18.90 -3.97 -11.61
CA THR A 294 18.93 -2.71 -10.86
C THR A 294 17.89 -2.59 -9.75
N GLY A 295 16.85 -3.44 -9.75
CA GLY A 295 15.81 -3.37 -8.72
C GLY A 295 16.29 -3.76 -7.32
N TRP A 296 15.86 -3.01 -6.31
CA TRP A 296 16.23 -3.22 -4.91
C TRP A 296 15.14 -2.74 -3.95
N ASN A 297 15.17 -3.22 -2.71
CA ASN A 297 14.22 -2.87 -1.65
C ASN A 297 14.82 -1.82 -0.73
N LEU A 298 14.04 -0.80 -0.38
CA LEU A 298 14.43 0.30 0.51
C LEU A 298 13.75 0.15 1.88
N SER A 299 14.50 0.38 2.95
CA SER A 299 13.93 0.53 4.28
C SER A 299 14.52 1.73 5.02
N LEU A 300 13.64 2.57 5.56
CA LEU A 300 14.00 3.64 6.48
C LEU A 300 13.58 3.24 7.90
N PHE A 301 14.58 3.03 8.76
CA PHE A 301 14.39 2.67 10.15
C PHE A 301 14.57 3.87 11.07
N GLY A 302 13.95 3.85 12.23
CA GLY A 302 14.28 4.80 13.26
C GLY A 302 13.08 5.35 14.02
N GLU A 303 13.35 6.36 14.81
CA GLU A 303 12.38 6.99 15.71
C GLU A 303 11.19 7.60 14.95
N PRO A 304 10.01 7.65 15.57
CA PRO A 304 8.89 8.42 15.01
C PRO A 304 9.26 9.89 14.80
N GLY A 305 8.63 10.52 13.79
CA GLY A 305 8.83 11.95 13.53
C GLY A 305 10.13 12.32 12.79
N THR A 306 10.92 11.34 12.33
CA THR A 306 12.20 11.58 11.63
C THR A 306 12.10 11.81 10.12
N GLY A 307 10.89 11.95 9.56
CA GLY A 307 10.68 12.24 8.14
C GLY A 307 10.62 11.02 7.22
N LYS A 308 10.63 9.77 7.75
CA LYS A 308 10.61 8.54 6.93
C LYS A 308 9.46 8.50 5.92
N SER A 309 8.24 8.71 6.39
CA SER A 309 7.04 8.64 5.53
C SER A 309 7.00 9.76 4.49
N PHE A 310 7.60 10.91 4.76
CA PHE A 310 7.75 11.96 3.77
C PHE A 310 8.58 11.48 2.58
N SER A 311 9.75 10.89 2.83
CA SER A 311 10.66 10.46 1.76
C SER A 311 10.16 9.23 0.99
N THR A 312 9.60 8.21 1.68
CA THR A 312 9.18 6.97 1.03
C THR A 312 7.80 7.04 0.41
N ARG A 313 6.88 7.83 0.98
CA ARG A 313 5.48 7.92 0.53
C ARG A 313 5.18 9.25 -0.13
N ASP A 314 5.32 10.36 0.63
CA ASP A 314 4.81 11.66 0.20
C ASP A 314 5.58 12.21 -1.03
N MET A 315 6.89 12.00 -1.09
CA MET A 315 7.71 12.35 -2.26
C MET A 315 7.37 11.51 -3.50
N ILE A 316 7.01 10.25 -3.32
CA ILE A 316 6.77 9.33 -4.43
C ILE A 316 5.34 9.44 -4.94
N LEU A 317 4.35 9.40 -4.05
CA LEU A 317 2.92 9.44 -4.39
C LEU A 317 2.36 10.85 -4.49
N GLY A 318 3.04 11.82 -3.90
CA GLY A 318 2.54 13.17 -3.71
C GLY A 318 1.69 13.31 -2.45
N LYS A 319 1.53 14.54 -2.01
CA LYS A 319 0.63 14.94 -0.93
C LYS A 319 0.06 16.32 -1.25
N PRO A 320 -1.08 16.39 -1.94
CA PRO A 320 -1.66 17.64 -2.42
C PRO A 320 -1.87 18.68 -1.32
N ASP A 321 -2.39 18.28 -0.16
CA ASP A 321 -2.65 19.16 0.98
C ASP A 321 -1.39 19.87 1.50
N ALA A 322 -0.22 19.22 1.34
CA ALA A 322 1.08 19.78 1.72
C ALA A 322 1.85 20.35 0.52
N LYS A 323 1.24 20.48 -0.64
CA LYS A 323 1.86 20.95 -1.90
C LYS A 323 3.09 20.11 -2.32
N VAL A 324 3.12 18.84 -1.95
CA VAL A 324 4.18 17.90 -2.35
C VAL A 324 3.74 17.21 -3.65
N PHE A 325 4.44 17.53 -4.74
CA PHE A 325 4.18 16.93 -6.06
C PHE A 325 4.88 15.57 -6.19
N PRO A 326 4.23 14.56 -6.79
CA PRO A 326 4.78 13.21 -6.88
C PRO A 326 6.01 13.16 -7.80
N HIS A 327 7.05 12.44 -7.37
CA HIS A 327 8.25 12.12 -8.16
C HIS A 327 8.18 10.72 -8.77
N GLY A 328 7.33 9.83 -8.24
CA GLY A 328 7.11 8.49 -8.78
C GLY A 328 6.16 8.48 -9.99
N ILE A 329 6.28 7.47 -10.85
CA ILE A 329 5.38 7.29 -11.99
C ILE A 329 4.02 6.79 -11.48
N PRO A 330 2.89 7.40 -11.89
CA PRO A 330 1.55 6.88 -11.59
C PRO A 330 1.40 5.43 -12.06
N GLY A 331 0.69 4.62 -11.29
CA GLY A 331 0.46 3.21 -11.59
C GLY A 331 1.63 2.26 -11.31
N LEU A 332 2.84 2.76 -10.99
CA LEU A 332 3.96 1.92 -10.58
C LEU A 332 4.17 1.79 -9.06
N ASN A 333 3.40 2.50 -8.26
CA ASN A 333 3.54 2.51 -6.83
C ASN A 333 2.20 2.19 -6.16
N ARG A 334 2.21 1.19 -5.28
CA ARG A 334 1.04 0.80 -4.51
C ARG A 334 1.25 1.11 -3.03
N TYR A 335 0.37 1.95 -2.48
CA TYR A 335 0.32 2.14 -1.04
C TYR A 335 -0.29 0.90 -0.37
N ALA A 336 0.35 0.41 0.68
CA ALA A 336 -0.15 -0.71 1.47
C ALA A 336 -0.01 -0.38 2.96
N GLY A 337 -1.14 -0.42 3.68
CA GLY A 337 -1.17 -0.38 5.14
C GLY A 337 -0.93 -1.76 5.75
N GLY A 338 -1.68 -2.11 6.80
CA GLY A 338 -1.66 -3.46 7.38
C GLY A 338 -2.22 -4.49 6.40
N ILE A 339 -1.57 -5.65 6.31
CA ILE A 339 -1.98 -6.75 5.41
C ILE A 339 -1.74 -8.09 6.09
N THR A 340 -2.66 -9.04 5.91
CA THR A 340 -2.49 -10.42 6.40
C THR A 340 -1.63 -11.26 5.45
N PRO A 341 -0.97 -12.33 5.92
CA PRO A 341 -0.17 -13.22 5.08
C PRO A 341 -0.94 -13.80 3.90
N ALA A 342 -2.14 -14.29 4.14
CA ALA A 342 -3.00 -14.85 3.09
C ALA A 342 -3.36 -13.81 2.02
N ARG A 343 -3.68 -12.58 2.43
CA ARG A 343 -3.97 -11.47 1.52
C ARG A 343 -2.73 -11.09 0.70
N PHE A 344 -1.56 -11.01 1.34
CA PHE A 344 -0.30 -10.69 0.67
C PHE A 344 0.03 -11.72 -0.43
N ILE A 345 -0.12 -13.01 -0.13
CA ILE A 345 0.13 -14.10 -1.08
C ILE A 345 -0.85 -14.02 -2.27
N ARG A 346 -2.14 -13.79 -2.01
CA ARG A 346 -3.15 -13.65 -3.08
C ARG A 346 -2.92 -12.40 -3.95
N ILE A 347 -2.48 -11.29 -3.35
CA ILE A 347 -2.05 -10.10 -4.11
C ILE A 347 -0.90 -10.48 -5.04
N GLY A 348 0.14 -11.15 -4.54
CA GLY A 348 1.27 -11.57 -5.36
C GLY A 348 0.86 -12.46 -6.55
N GLN A 349 -0.09 -13.37 -6.33
CA GLN A 349 -0.65 -14.18 -7.41
C GLN A 349 -1.37 -13.34 -8.47
N ALA A 350 -2.12 -12.32 -8.05
CA ALA A 350 -2.85 -11.44 -8.98
C ALA A 350 -1.90 -10.54 -9.79
N TYR A 351 -0.72 -10.22 -9.25
CA TYR A 351 0.28 -9.35 -9.87
C TYR A 351 1.44 -10.10 -10.54
N VAL A 352 1.26 -11.37 -10.89
CA VAL A 352 2.23 -12.13 -11.67
C VAL A 352 2.59 -11.37 -12.95
N ASP A 353 3.88 -11.37 -13.32
CA ASP A 353 4.44 -10.68 -14.49
C ASP A 353 4.37 -9.14 -14.47
N ARG A 354 4.03 -8.55 -13.34
CA ARG A 354 4.02 -7.09 -13.15
C ARG A 354 5.09 -6.67 -12.18
N THR A 355 5.74 -5.56 -12.47
CA THR A 355 6.70 -4.94 -11.57
C THR A 355 6.16 -3.62 -11.06
N PHE A 356 6.05 -3.47 -9.75
CA PHE A 356 5.69 -2.23 -9.07
C PHE A 356 6.35 -2.16 -7.70
N ASN A 357 6.18 -1.05 -7.02
CA ASN A 357 6.73 -0.82 -5.69
C ASN A 357 5.62 -0.78 -4.64
N PHE A 358 5.75 -1.59 -3.60
CA PHE A 358 4.93 -1.48 -2.40
C PHE A 358 5.48 -0.39 -1.50
N ILE A 359 4.67 0.62 -1.19
CA ILE A 359 4.98 1.65 -0.20
C ILE A 359 4.27 1.30 1.10
N VAL A 360 5.03 0.91 2.13
CA VAL A 360 4.51 0.45 3.41
C VAL A 360 5.04 1.33 4.55
N PRO A 361 4.30 2.38 4.94
CA PRO A 361 4.79 3.34 5.95
C PRO A 361 4.78 2.82 7.38
N GLU A 362 4.02 1.74 7.67
CA GLU A 362 3.91 1.11 8.98
C GLU A 362 4.25 -0.39 8.88
N PHE A 363 5.50 -0.68 8.50
CA PHE A 363 5.92 -2.07 8.25
C PHE A 363 5.92 -2.94 9.51
N ASN A 364 6.02 -2.33 10.70
CA ASN A 364 5.84 -3.01 11.97
C ASN A 364 4.52 -3.80 12.06
N ASP A 365 3.47 -3.30 11.43
CA ASP A 365 2.15 -3.93 11.48
C ASP A 365 2.11 -5.27 10.73
N TRP A 366 2.96 -5.43 9.72
CA TRP A 366 3.04 -6.67 8.94
C TRP A 366 3.61 -7.84 9.77
N PHE A 367 4.47 -7.55 10.75
CA PHE A 367 5.08 -8.57 11.63
C PHE A 367 4.19 -8.98 12.80
N LYS A 368 3.06 -8.33 13.00
CA LYS A 368 2.06 -8.75 13.97
C LYS A 368 1.41 -10.08 13.61
N TYR A 369 1.45 -10.46 12.33
CA TYR A 369 0.85 -11.68 11.82
C TYR A 369 1.88 -12.80 11.73
N LYS A 370 1.61 -13.92 12.42
CA LYS A 370 2.39 -15.15 12.24
C LYS A 370 2.31 -15.61 10.76
N GLY A 371 3.42 -16.05 10.22
CA GLY A 371 3.48 -16.55 8.83
C GLY A 371 3.72 -15.49 7.76
N MET A 372 3.86 -14.19 8.11
CA MET A 372 4.19 -13.14 7.13
C MET A 372 5.66 -13.19 6.66
N VAL A 373 6.56 -13.61 7.52
CA VAL A 373 8.02 -13.53 7.27
C VAL A 373 8.45 -14.33 6.06
N GLU A 374 7.97 -15.56 5.91
CA GLU A 374 8.41 -16.42 4.81
C GLU A 374 7.91 -15.94 3.44
N PRO A 375 6.63 -15.59 3.25
CA PRO A 375 6.17 -14.96 2.01
C PRO A 375 6.92 -13.68 1.66
N LEU A 376 7.23 -12.83 2.65
CA LEU A 376 8.01 -11.61 2.43
C LEU A 376 9.44 -11.91 1.96
N LYS A 377 10.13 -12.86 2.58
CA LYS A 377 11.47 -13.29 2.16
C LYS A 377 11.49 -13.73 0.70
N LEU A 378 10.53 -14.58 0.33
CA LEU A 378 10.38 -15.07 -1.04
C LEU A 378 10.07 -13.92 -2.02
N ALA A 379 9.16 -13.03 -1.64
CA ALA A 379 8.81 -11.87 -2.46
C ALA A 379 10.02 -10.94 -2.69
N MET A 380 10.78 -10.62 -1.65
CA MET A 380 11.93 -9.73 -1.75
C MET A 380 13.11 -10.32 -2.53
N GLU A 381 13.23 -11.65 -2.55
CA GLU A 381 14.23 -12.38 -3.35
C GLU A 381 13.72 -12.75 -4.74
N ARG A 382 12.46 -12.45 -5.08
CA ARG A 382 11.79 -12.90 -6.30
C ARG A 382 11.78 -14.43 -6.44
N GLY A 383 11.69 -15.10 -5.30
CA GLY A 383 11.55 -16.52 -5.20
C GLY A 383 10.18 -17.00 -5.66
N GLU A 384 10.08 -18.29 -5.87
CA GLU A 384 8.81 -18.93 -6.18
C GLU A 384 7.98 -19.08 -4.90
N ILE A 385 6.75 -18.59 -4.93
CA ILE A 385 5.78 -18.72 -3.84
C ILE A 385 4.85 -19.86 -4.19
N LYS A 386 4.82 -20.87 -3.32
CA LYS A 386 3.84 -21.94 -3.28
C LYS A 386 3.32 -22.01 -1.85
N TYR A 387 2.03 -21.81 -1.69
CA TYR A 387 1.41 -21.79 -0.36
C TYR A 387 0.19 -22.70 -0.33
N GLU A 388 0.18 -23.63 0.61
CA GLU A 388 -0.89 -24.62 0.77
C GLU A 388 -1.82 -24.15 1.90
N LEU A 389 -3.04 -23.80 1.54
CA LEU A 389 -4.16 -23.61 2.45
C LEU A 389 -4.92 -24.93 2.61
N HIS A 390 -5.76 -25.03 3.63
CA HIS A 390 -6.47 -26.28 3.93
C HIS A 390 -7.27 -26.84 2.73
N ARG A 391 -7.77 -26.01 1.84
CA ARG A 391 -8.59 -26.40 0.67
C ARG A 391 -8.10 -25.88 -0.66
N GLU A 392 -7.04 -25.10 -0.69
CA GLU A 392 -6.57 -24.41 -1.88
C GLU A 392 -5.05 -24.38 -1.89
N MET A 393 -4.47 -24.59 -3.04
CA MET A 393 -3.06 -24.33 -3.29
C MET A 393 -2.92 -23.04 -4.08
N ILE A 394 -2.18 -22.08 -3.53
CA ILE A 394 -1.85 -20.82 -4.19
C ILE A 394 -0.46 -20.95 -4.79
N GLY A 395 -0.33 -20.70 -6.08
CA GLY A 395 0.92 -20.83 -6.80
C GLY A 395 1.10 -22.21 -7.48
N PRO A 396 2.32 -22.51 -7.98
CA PRO A 396 3.52 -21.69 -7.86
C PRO A 396 3.46 -20.42 -8.73
N TYR A 397 3.97 -19.31 -8.22
CA TYR A 397 4.18 -18.07 -8.97
C TYR A 397 5.41 -17.31 -8.45
N ARG A 398 5.95 -16.39 -9.25
CA ARG A 398 7.05 -15.52 -8.82
C ARG A 398 6.52 -14.13 -8.54
N PHE A 399 6.91 -13.62 -7.38
CA PHE A 399 6.62 -12.25 -6.99
C PHE A 399 7.79 -11.36 -7.44
N SER A 400 7.56 -10.40 -8.33
CA SER A 400 8.62 -9.58 -8.92
C SER A 400 8.58 -8.12 -8.49
N ASN A 401 7.99 -7.84 -7.33
CA ASN A 401 7.77 -6.49 -6.86
C ASN A 401 8.84 -6.04 -5.86
N PHE A 402 8.94 -4.74 -5.69
CA PHE A 402 9.86 -4.09 -4.77
C PHE A 402 9.11 -3.47 -3.59
N PHE A 403 9.88 -3.06 -2.59
CA PHE A 403 9.34 -2.52 -1.36
C PHE A 403 10.07 -1.24 -0.95
N SER A 404 9.30 -0.23 -0.55
CA SER A 404 9.74 0.96 0.17
C SER A 404 9.04 0.98 1.51
N VAL A 405 9.75 0.65 2.58
CA VAL A 405 9.13 0.44 3.88
C VAL A 405 9.70 1.37 4.94
N ASN A 406 8.85 1.72 5.92
CA ASN A 406 9.31 2.39 7.13
C ASN A 406 9.10 1.47 8.32
N TYR A 407 10.10 1.42 9.17
CA TYR A 407 10.07 0.65 10.40
C TYR A 407 10.38 1.54 11.60
N ASN A 408 9.48 1.56 12.58
CA ASN A 408 9.68 2.31 13.80
C ASN A 408 10.46 1.46 14.81
N VAL A 409 11.63 1.94 15.22
CA VAL A 409 12.47 1.29 16.21
C VAL A 409 12.74 2.24 17.36
N ALA A 410 12.87 1.69 18.55
CA ALA A 410 13.47 2.40 19.68
C ALA A 410 14.99 2.30 19.55
N THR A 411 15.67 3.43 19.48
CA THR A 411 17.13 3.48 19.44
C THR A 411 17.63 3.67 20.87
N PHE A 412 18.21 2.63 21.47
CA PHE A 412 18.85 2.69 22.77
C PHE A 412 20.36 2.54 22.58
N GLY A 413 21.13 3.43 23.18
CA GLY A 413 22.60 3.34 23.18
C GLY A 413 23.22 3.39 21.77
N ARG A 414 23.95 2.34 21.41
CA ARG A 414 24.60 2.18 20.11
C ARG A 414 23.82 1.19 19.24
N GLY A 415 23.15 1.68 18.19
CA GLY A 415 22.39 0.86 17.23
C GLY A 415 20.89 0.78 17.50
N TYR A 416 20.18 -0.10 16.81
CA TYR A 416 18.75 -0.34 17.00
C TYR A 416 18.51 -1.72 17.64
N GLU A 417 18.04 -1.71 18.87
CA GLU A 417 17.91 -2.95 19.65
C GLU A 417 16.79 -3.88 19.17
N VAL A 418 15.72 -3.32 18.62
CA VAL A 418 14.53 -4.11 18.25
C VAL A 418 14.82 -5.09 17.11
N THR A 419 15.66 -4.71 16.14
CA THR A 419 16.01 -5.56 15.00
C THR A 419 16.97 -6.68 15.37
N VAL A 420 17.80 -6.47 16.39
CA VAL A 420 18.81 -7.45 16.84
C VAL A 420 18.18 -8.60 17.63
N GLN A 421 17.01 -8.40 18.21
CA GLN A 421 16.35 -9.40 19.06
C GLN A 421 15.35 -10.28 18.30
N ASP A 422 14.91 -9.89 17.09
CA ASP A 422 14.00 -10.68 16.26
C ASP A 422 14.75 -11.31 15.06
N PRO A 423 15.08 -12.60 15.12
CA PRO A 423 15.76 -13.29 14.02
C PRO A 423 14.97 -13.28 12.71
N ASN A 424 13.65 -13.20 12.78
CA ASN A 424 12.80 -13.15 11.59
C ASN A 424 12.91 -11.79 10.91
N PHE A 425 12.95 -10.71 11.69
CA PHE A 425 13.15 -9.38 11.15
C PHE A 425 14.56 -9.25 10.54
N ASN A 426 15.60 -9.76 11.19
CA ASN A 426 16.95 -9.75 10.64
C ASN A 426 17.04 -10.41 9.25
N ALA A 427 16.27 -11.47 9.04
CA ALA A 427 16.19 -12.13 7.74
C ALA A 427 15.55 -11.26 6.66
N ILE A 428 14.58 -10.41 7.00
CA ILE A 428 13.96 -9.44 6.09
C ILE A 428 14.90 -8.25 5.84
N GLU A 429 15.49 -7.72 6.89
CA GLU A 429 16.45 -6.62 6.84
C GLU A 429 17.62 -6.92 5.89
N ASP A 430 18.13 -8.15 5.92
CA ASP A 430 19.21 -8.61 5.05
C ASP A 430 18.87 -8.58 3.54
N ARG A 431 17.58 -8.39 3.19
CA ARG A 431 17.07 -8.30 1.82
C ARG A 431 16.77 -6.86 1.35
N MET A 432 17.09 -5.89 2.17
CA MET A 432 16.85 -4.48 1.91
C MET A 432 18.13 -3.66 2.07
N LEU A 433 18.20 -2.51 1.42
CA LEU A 433 19.10 -1.43 1.83
C LEU A 433 18.40 -0.60 2.89
N CYS A 434 19.06 -0.45 4.01
CA CYS A 434 18.47 0.16 5.19
C CYS A 434 19.23 1.44 5.57
N ARG A 435 18.47 2.44 6.03
CA ARG A 435 19.06 3.63 6.61
C ARG A 435 18.43 3.93 7.96
N LEU A 436 19.29 4.07 8.98
CA LEU A 436 18.85 4.39 10.33
C LEU A 436 18.63 5.89 10.49
N HIS A 437 17.44 6.26 10.98
CA HIS A 437 17.09 7.63 11.31
C HIS A 437 17.13 7.86 12.82
N ARG A 438 17.93 8.82 13.23
CA ARG A 438 17.94 9.36 14.58
C ARG A 438 17.41 10.78 14.58
N LEU A 439 16.61 11.12 15.56
CA LEU A 439 16.11 12.49 15.72
C LEU A 439 17.19 13.37 16.34
N THR A 440 18.23 13.66 15.56
CA THR A 440 19.28 14.61 15.96
C THR A 440 18.73 16.04 15.96
N LYS A 441 19.39 16.96 16.69
CA LYS A 441 19.04 18.38 16.67
C LYS A 441 19.02 18.96 15.26
N GLN A 442 19.98 18.59 14.42
CA GLN A 442 20.04 19.04 13.02
C GLN A 442 18.87 18.51 12.21
N ARG A 443 18.57 17.21 12.29
CA ARG A 443 17.42 16.61 11.59
C ARG A 443 16.10 17.25 12.02
N PHE A 444 15.92 17.51 13.33
CA PHE A 444 14.74 18.20 13.85
C PHE A 444 14.59 19.61 13.23
N VAL A 445 15.67 20.40 13.19
CA VAL A 445 15.66 21.75 12.62
C VAL A 445 15.35 21.71 11.13
N GLU A 446 15.97 20.82 10.37
CA GLU A 446 15.72 20.68 8.94
C GLU A 446 14.28 20.25 8.63
N ILE A 447 13.69 19.34 9.41
CA ILE A 447 12.29 18.94 9.28
C ILE A 447 11.38 20.14 9.53
N ALA A 448 11.56 20.84 10.64
CA ALA A 448 10.74 22.01 11.00
C ALA A 448 10.84 23.11 9.94
N GLN A 449 12.04 23.43 9.47
CA GLN A 449 12.26 24.44 8.43
C GLN A 449 11.62 24.02 7.09
N SER A 450 11.79 22.76 6.69
CA SER A 450 11.21 22.24 5.45
C SER A 450 9.68 22.28 5.47
N GLN A 451 9.07 21.93 6.60
CA GLN A 451 7.62 22.00 6.79
C GLN A 451 7.11 23.44 6.69
N MET A 452 7.78 24.39 7.36
CA MET A 452 7.41 25.82 7.28
C MET A 452 7.56 26.36 5.86
N ARG A 453 8.68 26.09 5.20
CA ARG A 453 8.94 26.58 3.82
C ARG A 453 7.94 26.00 2.81
N LEU A 454 7.54 24.74 2.97
CA LEU A 454 6.47 24.13 2.16
C LEU A 454 5.12 24.80 2.44
N ALA A 455 4.76 25.00 3.71
CA ALA A 455 3.49 25.62 4.11
C ALA A 455 3.37 27.07 3.58
N PHE A 456 4.45 27.84 3.65
CA PHE A 456 4.50 29.23 3.15
C PHE A 456 4.65 29.32 1.62
N GLY A 457 4.86 28.20 0.92
CA GLY A 457 5.06 28.19 -0.53
C GLY A 457 6.42 28.76 -0.97
N GLU A 458 7.40 28.79 -0.08
CA GLU A 458 8.77 29.22 -0.42
C GLU A 458 9.54 28.16 -1.24
N ILE A 459 9.07 26.92 -1.22
CA ILE A 459 9.61 25.82 -1.99
C ILE A 459 8.64 25.49 -3.12
N ASP A 460 9.09 25.68 -4.37
CA ASP A 460 8.40 25.17 -5.55
C ASP A 460 8.97 23.82 -5.95
N ILE A 461 8.24 22.76 -5.61
CA ILE A 461 8.61 21.38 -5.93
C ILE A 461 8.06 20.98 -7.32
N GLU A 462 6.98 21.59 -7.78
CA GLU A 462 6.21 21.13 -8.94
C GLU A 462 7.05 20.96 -10.21
N LYS A 463 7.77 22.02 -10.58
CA LYS A 463 8.57 22.02 -11.81
C LYS A 463 9.66 20.94 -11.78
N GLY A 464 10.39 20.83 -10.67
CA GLY A 464 11.45 19.84 -10.50
C GLY A 464 10.88 18.41 -10.48
N ALA A 465 9.83 18.18 -9.71
CA ALA A 465 9.16 16.89 -9.64
C ALA A 465 8.66 16.42 -11.01
N LYS A 466 8.04 17.32 -11.78
CA LYS A 466 7.55 17.01 -13.13
C LYS A 466 8.68 16.62 -14.08
N GLN A 467 9.78 17.38 -14.11
CA GLN A 467 10.92 17.09 -14.99
C GLN A 467 11.58 15.75 -14.62
N ILE A 468 11.79 15.49 -13.33
CA ILE A 468 12.36 14.23 -12.83
C ILE A 468 11.44 13.05 -13.19
N ARG A 469 10.16 13.19 -12.97
CA ARG A 469 9.17 12.15 -13.26
C ARG A 469 9.02 11.88 -14.76
N ASP A 470 9.05 12.92 -15.61
CA ASP A 470 9.01 12.76 -17.06
C ASP A 470 10.26 12.04 -17.58
N HIS A 471 11.44 12.35 -17.03
CA HIS A 471 12.69 11.65 -17.35
C HIS A 471 12.66 10.17 -16.88
N LEU A 472 12.23 9.93 -15.63
CA LEU A 472 12.05 8.60 -15.09
C LEU A 472 11.08 7.76 -15.96
N ALA A 473 9.95 8.35 -16.38
CA ALA A 473 8.97 7.70 -17.24
C ALA A 473 9.55 7.35 -18.63
N LEU A 474 10.38 8.22 -19.18
CA LEU A 474 11.05 7.96 -20.44
C LEU A 474 12.07 6.81 -20.33
N VAL A 475 12.91 6.80 -19.30
CA VAL A 475 13.86 5.70 -19.04
C VAL A 475 13.10 4.39 -18.85
N TYR A 476 12.05 4.39 -18.03
CA TYR A 476 11.19 3.22 -17.83
C TYR A 476 10.58 2.72 -19.14
N ALA A 477 10.02 3.62 -19.96
CA ALA A 477 9.41 3.26 -21.23
C ALA A 477 10.42 2.66 -22.23
N ILE A 478 11.65 3.16 -22.28
CA ILE A 478 12.70 2.61 -23.13
C ILE A 478 13.08 1.21 -22.66
N GLU A 479 13.37 1.03 -21.38
CA GLU A 479 13.84 -0.23 -20.82
C GLU A 479 12.76 -1.33 -20.87
N THR A 480 11.48 -0.97 -20.74
CA THR A 480 10.35 -1.87 -20.90
C THR A 480 9.86 -2.04 -22.34
N LYS A 481 10.56 -1.42 -23.31
CA LYS A 481 10.26 -1.49 -24.75
C LYS A 481 8.85 -1.01 -25.10
N HIS A 482 8.43 0.10 -24.49
CA HIS A 482 7.12 0.68 -24.77
C HIS A 482 6.96 0.98 -26.29
N PRO A 483 5.82 0.62 -26.93
CA PRO A 483 5.67 0.72 -28.38
C PRO A 483 5.97 2.10 -29.00
N LEU A 484 5.65 3.19 -28.31
CA LEU A 484 5.86 4.55 -28.79
C LEU A 484 7.35 4.97 -28.90
N VAL A 485 8.25 4.24 -28.27
CA VAL A 485 9.69 4.56 -28.27
C VAL A 485 10.57 3.41 -28.77
N ALA A 486 10.03 2.20 -28.88
CA ALA A 486 10.79 1.01 -29.26
C ALA A 486 11.46 1.10 -30.65
N SER A 487 10.89 1.86 -31.59
CA SER A 487 11.49 2.11 -32.90
C SER A 487 12.61 3.16 -32.87
N ARG A 488 12.67 4.00 -31.83
CA ARG A 488 13.62 5.12 -31.71
C ARG A 488 14.78 4.84 -30.76
N PHE A 489 14.55 4.00 -29.75
CA PHE A 489 15.51 3.73 -28.69
C PHE A 489 15.70 2.23 -28.48
N THR A 490 16.92 1.85 -28.17
CA THR A 490 17.27 0.51 -27.72
C THR A 490 17.53 0.52 -26.22
N PRO A 491 16.99 -0.44 -25.43
CA PRO A 491 17.33 -0.57 -24.01
C PRO A 491 18.83 -0.70 -23.78
N LYS A 492 19.32 -0.10 -22.70
CA LYS A 492 20.73 -0.06 -22.36
C LYS A 492 20.98 -0.79 -21.04
N PRO A 493 21.70 -1.90 -21.00
CA PRO A 493 22.11 -2.50 -19.73
C PRO A 493 23.05 -1.54 -18.97
N VAL A 494 23.14 -1.73 -17.65
CA VAL A 494 24.11 -0.99 -16.84
C VAL A 494 25.42 -1.75 -16.79
N LEU A 495 26.50 -1.10 -17.18
CA LEU A 495 27.84 -1.66 -17.20
C LEU A 495 28.57 -1.36 -15.89
N ILE A 496 29.06 -2.41 -15.23
CA ILE A 496 30.00 -2.32 -14.11
C ILE A 496 31.41 -2.52 -14.68
N THR A 497 32.26 -1.53 -14.44
CA THR A 497 33.69 -1.57 -14.81
C THR A 497 34.54 -2.18 -13.67
N PRO A 498 35.79 -2.60 -13.96
CA PRO A 498 36.72 -3.07 -12.93
C PRO A 498 36.92 -2.11 -11.77
N GLU A 499 36.96 -0.80 -12.05
CA GLU A 499 37.16 0.27 -11.04
C GLU A 499 36.02 0.29 -10.02
N VAL A 500 34.78 -0.04 -10.44
CA VAL A 500 33.63 -0.16 -9.53
C VAL A 500 33.86 -1.30 -8.55
N TYR A 501 34.32 -2.46 -9.05
CA TYR A 501 34.63 -3.60 -8.17
C TYR A 501 35.78 -3.28 -7.21
N GLU A 502 36.83 -2.65 -7.68
CA GLU A 502 37.97 -2.23 -6.85
C GLU A 502 37.53 -1.28 -5.73
N THR A 503 36.64 -0.34 -6.04
CA THR A 503 36.12 0.60 -5.04
C THR A 503 35.29 -0.11 -3.97
N ILE A 504 34.42 -1.05 -4.38
CA ILE A 504 33.60 -1.84 -3.48
C ILE A 504 34.50 -2.76 -2.61
N GLU A 505 35.52 -3.35 -3.21
CA GLU A 505 36.49 -4.18 -2.48
C GLU A 505 37.28 -3.37 -1.46
N LYS A 506 37.75 -2.15 -1.82
CA LYS A 506 38.38 -1.23 -0.90
C LYS A 506 37.47 -0.88 0.28
N ALA A 507 36.19 -0.60 -0.02
CA ALA A 507 35.21 -0.31 1.03
C ALA A 507 35.00 -1.52 1.96
N ARG A 508 34.82 -2.71 1.40
CA ARG A 508 34.69 -3.95 2.18
C ARG A 508 35.89 -4.17 3.09
N ASN A 509 37.10 -4.09 2.55
CA ASN A 509 38.33 -4.31 3.29
C ASN A 509 38.47 -3.27 4.41
N ALA A 510 38.21 -1.99 4.12
CA ALA A 510 38.25 -0.93 5.13
C ALA A 510 37.21 -1.13 6.24
N ILE A 511 35.99 -1.59 5.91
CA ILE A 511 34.98 -1.95 6.92
C ILE A 511 35.48 -3.09 7.81
N LEU A 512 35.98 -4.17 7.20
CA LEU A 512 36.45 -5.36 7.95
C LEU A 512 37.63 -5.06 8.87
N GLU A 513 38.56 -4.19 8.46
CA GLU A 513 39.68 -3.73 9.29
C GLU A 513 39.24 -2.94 10.54
N HIS A 514 38.09 -2.25 10.46
CA HIS A 514 37.56 -1.47 11.57
C HIS A 514 36.67 -2.30 12.52
N ILE A 515 36.28 -3.54 12.14
CA ILE A 515 35.52 -4.42 13.01
C ILE A 515 36.48 -5.24 13.86
N PRO A 516 36.51 -5.03 15.21
CA PRO A 516 37.49 -5.67 16.08
C PRO A 516 37.21 -7.15 16.34
N ARG A 517 36.07 -7.67 15.85
CA ARG A 517 35.64 -9.04 16.08
C ARG A 517 36.00 -9.93 14.91
N GLU A 518 36.17 -11.24 15.19
CA GLU A 518 36.32 -12.25 14.15
C GLU A 518 35.02 -12.46 13.32
N PHE A 519 33.85 -12.15 13.94
CA PHE A 519 32.54 -12.37 13.32
C PHE A 519 31.90 -11.06 12.87
N VAL A 520 31.40 -11.04 11.64
CA VAL A 520 30.66 -9.93 11.04
C VAL A 520 29.17 -10.09 11.31
N SER A 521 28.48 -9.00 11.64
CA SER A 521 27.05 -9.00 11.98
C SER A 521 26.13 -8.73 10.77
N PHE A 522 26.66 -8.69 9.56
CA PHE A 522 25.92 -8.51 8.31
C PHE A 522 26.42 -9.49 7.23
N SER A 523 25.57 -9.77 6.23
CA SER A 523 25.90 -10.67 5.14
C SER A 523 26.48 -9.95 3.92
N ALA A 524 27.13 -10.70 3.01
CA ALA A 524 27.59 -10.17 1.72
C ALA A 524 26.46 -9.63 0.83
N ARG A 525 25.19 -9.89 1.18
CA ARG A 525 24.03 -9.29 0.49
C ARG A 525 23.98 -7.78 0.60
N LEU A 526 24.55 -7.19 1.65
CA LEU A 526 24.64 -5.75 1.80
C LEU A 526 25.45 -5.12 0.66
N GLU A 527 26.55 -5.75 0.27
CA GLU A 527 27.37 -5.36 -0.88
C GLU A 527 26.60 -5.47 -2.20
N ASP A 528 25.91 -6.61 -2.43
CA ASP A 528 25.03 -6.79 -3.61
C ASP A 528 23.97 -5.68 -3.71
N ARG A 529 23.36 -5.29 -2.59
CA ARG A 529 22.37 -4.20 -2.58
C ARG A 529 22.98 -2.84 -2.89
N ALA A 530 24.18 -2.55 -2.37
CA ALA A 530 24.91 -1.33 -2.67
C ALA A 530 25.26 -1.23 -4.17
N ILE A 531 25.67 -2.34 -4.79
CA ILE A 531 25.89 -2.42 -6.23
C ILE A 531 24.61 -2.12 -7.02
N ARG A 532 23.49 -2.72 -6.65
CA ARG A 532 22.20 -2.47 -7.30
C ARG A 532 21.77 -1.01 -7.18
N PHE A 533 21.99 -0.41 -6.02
CA PHE A 533 21.74 1.01 -5.83
C PHE A 533 22.63 1.88 -6.74
N ALA A 534 23.94 1.63 -6.80
CA ALA A 534 24.85 2.34 -7.71
C ALA A 534 24.39 2.25 -9.15
N CYS A 535 24.01 1.05 -9.60
CA CYS A 535 23.50 0.82 -10.95
C CYS A 535 22.16 1.53 -11.20
N ALA A 536 21.23 1.51 -10.24
CA ALA A 536 19.96 2.22 -10.37
C ALA A 536 20.16 3.76 -10.40
N ALA A 537 21.05 4.28 -9.55
CA ALA A 537 21.42 5.71 -9.54
C ALA A 537 22.03 6.16 -10.87
N SER A 538 22.81 5.30 -11.51
CA SER A 538 23.42 5.61 -12.81
C SER A 538 22.42 5.71 -13.97
N LEU A 539 21.19 5.19 -13.81
CA LEU A 539 20.13 5.38 -14.80
C LEU A 539 19.66 6.84 -14.92
N LEU A 540 20.01 7.70 -13.96
CA LEU A 540 19.79 9.13 -14.06
C LEU A 540 20.66 9.74 -15.20
N ASP A 541 21.80 9.13 -15.49
CA ASP A 541 22.75 9.55 -16.55
C ASP A 541 22.43 8.92 -17.92
N TYR A 542 21.24 8.35 -18.11
CA TYR A 542 20.83 7.54 -19.27
C TYR A 542 21.11 8.20 -20.63
N PHE A 543 20.99 9.50 -20.72
CA PHE A 543 21.16 10.30 -21.94
C PHE A 543 22.47 11.06 -22.01
N HIS A 544 23.42 10.86 -21.09
CA HIS A 544 24.71 11.52 -21.11
C HIS A 544 25.61 11.04 -22.25
N SER A 545 25.42 9.82 -22.70
CA SER A 545 26.22 9.22 -23.77
C SER A 545 25.33 8.50 -24.79
N SER A 546 25.84 8.38 -26.00
CA SER A 546 25.25 7.59 -27.09
C SER A 546 25.65 6.10 -27.03
N SER A 547 26.35 5.68 -25.98
CA SER A 547 26.76 4.28 -25.77
C SER A 547 25.56 3.33 -25.67
N ASP A 548 25.75 2.08 -26.05
CA ASP A 548 24.76 0.99 -25.94
C ASP A 548 24.56 0.51 -24.51
N TYR A 549 25.23 1.10 -23.54
CA TYR A 549 25.11 0.81 -22.11
C TYR A 549 25.18 2.10 -21.27
N VAL A 550 24.63 2.04 -20.08
CA VAL A 550 24.80 3.06 -19.03
C VAL A 550 25.95 2.63 -18.14
N GLN A 551 26.99 3.45 -18.04
CA GLN A 551 28.14 3.17 -17.17
C GLN A 551 27.84 3.63 -15.75
N VAL A 552 28.30 2.85 -14.74
CA VAL A 552 28.18 3.29 -13.33
C VAL A 552 29.00 4.56 -13.14
N SER A 553 28.31 5.65 -12.77
CA SER A 553 28.95 6.95 -12.58
C SER A 553 29.69 7.03 -11.24
N PRO A 554 30.79 7.81 -11.15
CA PRO A 554 31.52 8.04 -9.91
C PRO A 554 30.62 8.58 -8.79
N ASP A 555 29.70 9.48 -9.10
CA ASP A 555 28.78 10.04 -8.12
C ASP A 555 27.76 9.00 -7.62
N ALA A 556 27.24 8.15 -8.49
CA ALA A 556 26.36 7.05 -8.10
C ALA A 556 27.10 6.06 -7.18
N LEU A 557 28.35 5.74 -7.51
CA LEU A 557 29.19 4.89 -6.69
C LEU A 557 29.49 5.52 -5.33
N LYS A 558 29.79 6.81 -5.28
CA LYS A 558 30.01 7.58 -4.03
C LYS A 558 28.82 7.46 -3.08
N TYR A 559 27.59 7.70 -3.57
CA TYR A 559 26.39 7.61 -2.73
C TYR A 559 26.09 6.16 -2.32
N ALA A 560 26.40 5.19 -3.18
CA ALA A 560 26.26 3.78 -2.84
C ALA A 560 27.24 3.38 -1.74
N MET A 561 28.48 3.82 -1.80
CA MET A 561 29.49 3.55 -0.77
C MET A 561 29.13 4.23 0.55
N GLN A 562 28.62 5.47 0.50
CA GLN A 562 28.12 6.14 1.70
C GLN A 562 27.06 5.29 2.39
N LEU A 563 26.03 4.83 1.66
CA LEU A 563 24.96 4.00 2.26
C LEU A 563 25.49 2.66 2.75
N TYR A 564 26.37 2.02 1.98
CA TYR A 564 26.99 0.75 2.34
C TYR A 564 27.75 0.83 3.66
N VAL A 565 28.59 1.85 3.83
CA VAL A 565 29.40 2.05 5.03
C VAL A 565 28.53 2.47 6.22
N GLU A 566 27.54 3.39 6.02
CA GLU A 566 26.59 3.79 7.07
C GLU A 566 25.82 2.57 7.59
N GLU A 567 25.31 1.72 6.70
CA GLU A 567 24.54 0.55 7.09
C GLU A 567 25.41 -0.53 7.75
N ALA A 568 26.61 -0.78 7.24
CA ALA A 568 27.57 -1.69 7.85
C ALA A 568 27.94 -1.26 9.28
N SER A 569 28.15 0.04 9.52
CA SER A 569 28.38 0.58 10.85
C SER A 569 27.20 0.33 11.79
N VAL A 570 25.99 0.61 11.33
CA VAL A 570 24.77 0.40 12.13
C VAL A 570 24.59 -1.08 12.48
N ARG A 571 24.77 -1.98 11.54
CA ARG A 571 24.65 -3.45 11.75
C ARG A 571 25.77 -3.98 12.66
N SER A 572 26.94 -3.36 12.63
CA SER A 572 28.04 -3.63 13.55
C SER A 572 27.89 -2.91 14.90
N ARG A 573 26.69 -2.43 15.24
CA ARG A 573 26.42 -1.69 16.48
C ARG A 573 27.31 -0.47 16.68
N GLN A 574 27.71 0.18 15.59
CA GLN A 574 28.57 1.36 15.56
C GLN A 574 29.96 1.10 16.18
N GLU A 575 30.53 -0.07 15.90
CA GLU A 575 31.90 -0.40 16.31
C GLU A 575 32.94 0.48 15.60
N PHE A 576 32.55 1.11 14.46
CA PHE A 576 33.35 2.10 13.73
C PHE A 576 32.50 3.29 13.31
N GLN A 577 33.15 4.42 13.01
CA GLN A 577 32.49 5.61 12.47
C GLN A 577 32.51 5.56 10.94
N PRO A 578 31.37 5.77 10.26
CA PRO A 578 31.30 5.74 8.79
C PRO A 578 32.29 6.68 8.11
N GLU A 579 32.53 7.86 8.71
CA GLU A 579 33.39 8.90 8.17
C GLU A 579 34.84 8.41 8.03
N GLU A 580 35.36 7.66 8.99
CA GLU A 580 36.73 7.12 8.99
C GLU A 580 36.96 6.15 7.82
N VAL A 581 35.96 5.30 7.56
CA VAL A 581 36.01 4.37 6.41
C VAL A 581 35.88 5.12 5.10
N LEU A 582 34.93 6.09 5.00
CA LEU A 582 34.70 6.87 3.79
C LEU A 582 35.90 7.73 3.38
N GLU A 583 36.67 8.23 4.34
CA GLU A 583 37.92 8.95 4.07
C GLU A 583 38.99 8.05 3.43
N ARG A 584 39.06 6.79 3.83
CA ARG A 584 40.04 5.83 3.29
C ARG A 584 39.74 5.34 1.86
N ILE A 585 38.48 5.38 1.45
CA ILE A 585 38.07 4.91 0.11
C ILE A 585 37.95 6.04 -0.92
N ARG A 586 38.03 7.30 -0.49
CA ARG A 586 38.17 8.47 -1.36
C ARG A 586 39.58 8.54 -1.95
#